data_16f03a80537866fee8f7045d68113ce8
#
_entry.id   16f03a80537866fee8f7045d68113ce8
#
_cell.length_a   1.000
_cell.length_b   1.000
_cell.length_c   1.000
_cell.angle_alpha   90.00
_cell.angle_beta   90.00
_cell.angle_gamma   90.00
#
_symmetry.space_group_name_H-M   'P 1'
#
loop_
_entity.id
_entity.type
_entity.pdbx_description
1 polymer ?
#
loop_
_entity_poly.entity_id
_entity_poly.type
_entity_poly.pdbx_seq_one_letter_code
_entity_poly.pdbx_strand_id
1 'polypeptide(L)'
;MLFRSAAPAQAAVLQAVCPDVEYDEVSRLAYVHRDRTVRGRGTVAVVAAGFCDTPVAEEAALCAEVMGNRIERMYDVGVAGLHRIMAWRDQLEAAGVVIVVAGMEGALPSVVGGLVSRPVIAVPTSVGYGTSFAGITPLLSMLNSCAPGVVVVNIDNGFGAAFAATRINRRDPAPPAGEDVTETAP
;
A
#
# COMPACT_ATOMS: atom_id res chain seq x y z
N MET A 1 15.08 -5.87 -6.89
CA MET A 1 15.90 -4.97 -6.04
C MET A 1 15.19 -3.62 -5.98
N LEU A 2 15.15 -2.99 -4.82
CA LEU A 2 14.39 -1.76 -4.57
C LEU A 2 15.28 -0.78 -3.78
N PHE A 3 15.37 0.47 -4.26
CA PHE A 3 16.03 1.58 -3.57
C PHE A 3 15.00 2.69 -3.35
N ARG A 4 14.69 2.99 -2.10
CA ARG A 4 13.70 3.99 -1.69
C ARG A 4 14.35 5.36 -1.55
N SER A 5 13.53 6.40 -1.71
CA SER A 5 13.92 7.80 -1.51
C SER A 5 15.15 8.20 -2.33
N ALA A 6 15.32 7.61 -3.51
CA ALA A 6 16.43 7.95 -4.40
C ALA A 6 16.23 9.34 -4.99
N ALA A 7 17.28 10.17 -4.93
CA ALA A 7 17.31 11.40 -5.72
C ALA A 7 17.61 11.10 -7.19
N PRO A 8 17.19 11.95 -8.16
CA PRO A 8 17.46 11.72 -9.58
C PRO A 8 18.93 11.46 -9.90
N ALA A 9 19.85 12.17 -9.24
CA ALA A 9 21.29 11.97 -9.41
C ALA A 9 21.76 10.57 -8.94
N GLN A 10 21.17 10.06 -7.87
CA GLN A 10 21.46 8.71 -7.36
C GLN A 10 20.89 7.64 -8.31
N ALA A 11 19.69 7.86 -8.84
CA ALA A 11 19.09 6.99 -9.84
C ALA A 11 19.95 6.91 -11.12
N ALA A 12 20.47 8.02 -11.59
CA ALA A 12 21.39 8.06 -12.74
C ALA A 12 22.66 7.23 -12.50
N VAL A 13 23.26 7.31 -11.30
CA VAL A 13 24.41 6.47 -10.95
C VAL A 13 24.06 5.00 -10.92
N LEU A 14 22.89 4.64 -10.35
CA LEU A 14 22.42 3.26 -10.33
C LEU A 14 22.18 2.73 -11.74
N GLN A 15 21.58 3.51 -12.64
CA GLN A 15 21.34 3.15 -14.03
C GLN A 15 22.64 2.97 -14.84
N ALA A 16 23.66 3.77 -14.54
CA ALA A 16 24.97 3.64 -15.18
C ALA A 16 25.67 2.31 -14.81
N VAL A 17 25.46 1.80 -13.60
CA VAL A 17 26.02 0.52 -13.12
C VAL A 17 25.12 -0.67 -13.48
N CYS A 18 23.81 -0.48 -13.45
CA CYS A 18 22.82 -1.51 -13.74
C CYS A 18 21.77 -0.94 -14.71
N PRO A 19 21.90 -1.20 -16.03
CA PRO A 19 20.99 -0.66 -17.05
C PRO A 19 19.53 -1.06 -16.89
N ASP A 20 19.26 -2.16 -16.17
CA ASP A 20 17.89 -2.65 -15.92
C ASP A 20 17.18 -1.85 -14.80
N VAL A 21 17.81 -0.84 -14.20
CA VAL A 21 17.19 -0.01 -13.18
C VAL A 21 16.18 0.93 -13.81
N GLU A 22 14.91 0.77 -13.41
CA GLU A 22 13.83 1.70 -13.66
C GLU A 22 13.79 2.74 -12.51
N TYR A 23 13.46 3.98 -12.80
CA TYR A 23 13.30 5.04 -11.80
C TYR A 23 11.96 5.73 -11.99
N ASP A 24 11.18 5.77 -10.94
CA ASP A 24 9.96 6.56 -10.86
C ASP A 24 10.22 7.83 -10.03
N GLU A 25 9.99 8.97 -10.64
CA GLU A 25 10.29 10.27 -10.05
C GLU A 25 9.26 10.66 -8.97
N VAL A 26 7.99 10.22 -9.12
CA VAL A 26 6.90 10.55 -8.19
C VAL A 26 7.12 9.87 -6.85
N SER A 27 7.33 8.57 -6.86
CA SER A 27 7.61 7.78 -5.66
C SER A 27 9.07 7.87 -5.19
N ARG A 28 9.97 8.40 -6.04
CA ARG A 28 11.42 8.42 -5.84
C ARG A 28 11.99 7.01 -5.62
N LEU A 29 11.42 6.03 -6.33
CA LEU A 29 11.80 4.63 -6.25
C LEU A 29 12.68 4.25 -7.44
N ALA A 30 13.88 3.73 -7.17
CA ALA A 30 14.71 3.07 -8.16
C ALA A 30 14.62 1.55 -7.95
N TYR A 31 14.25 0.80 -9.00
CA TYR A 31 13.94 -0.62 -8.85
C TYR A 31 14.35 -1.43 -10.08
N VAL A 32 14.49 -2.74 -9.90
CA VAL A 32 14.67 -3.71 -10.98
C VAL A 32 13.52 -4.71 -10.93
N HIS A 33 12.73 -4.78 -12.00
CA HIS A 33 11.54 -5.62 -12.11
C HIS A 33 11.67 -6.60 -13.28
N ARG A 34 12.56 -7.60 -13.14
CA ARG A 34 12.79 -8.63 -14.17
C ARG A 34 11.70 -9.70 -14.21
N ASP A 35 11.18 -10.07 -13.04
CA ASP A 35 10.12 -11.08 -12.91
C ASP A 35 8.77 -10.38 -12.67
N ARG A 36 7.93 -10.36 -13.69
CA ARG A 36 6.59 -9.74 -13.66
C ARG A 36 5.48 -10.74 -13.35
N THR A 37 5.83 -11.91 -12.83
CA THR A 37 4.85 -12.94 -12.47
C THR A 37 3.97 -12.48 -11.32
N VAL A 38 2.65 -12.52 -11.52
CA VAL A 38 1.68 -12.22 -10.46
C VAL A 38 1.57 -13.42 -9.50
N ARG A 39 1.85 -13.19 -8.23
CA ARG A 39 1.86 -14.18 -7.15
C ARG A 39 0.78 -13.93 -6.10
N GLY A 40 0.11 -12.80 -6.15
CA GLY A 40 -0.99 -12.45 -5.25
C GLY A 40 -2.27 -13.24 -5.55
N ARG A 41 -3.08 -13.49 -4.51
CA ARG A 41 -4.41 -14.13 -4.64
C ARG A 41 -5.44 -13.21 -5.31
N GLY A 42 -5.37 -11.92 -4.97
CA GLY A 42 -6.27 -10.87 -5.43
C GLY A 42 -5.52 -9.60 -5.80
N THR A 43 -6.27 -8.55 -6.02
CA THR A 43 -5.74 -7.20 -6.26
C THR A 43 -5.40 -6.53 -4.93
N VAL A 44 -4.33 -5.75 -4.88
CA VAL A 44 -4.07 -4.78 -3.80
C VAL A 44 -4.58 -3.43 -4.29
N ALA A 45 -5.61 -2.89 -3.63
CA ALA A 45 -6.09 -1.55 -3.88
C ALA A 45 -5.23 -0.53 -3.12
N VAL A 46 -4.76 0.50 -3.81
CA VAL A 46 -4.02 1.62 -3.21
C VAL A 46 -4.83 2.89 -3.36
N VAL A 47 -5.22 3.42 -2.22
CA VAL A 47 -6.13 4.56 -2.09
C VAL A 47 -5.37 5.76 -1.55
N ALA A 48 -5.43 6.92 -2.21
CA ALA A 48 -4.84 8.17 -1.73
C ALA A 48 -5.93 9.22 -1.46
N ALA A 49 -5.83 9.88 -0.30
CA ALA A 49 -6.80 10.89 0.10
C ALA A 49 -6.73 12.14 -0.77
N GLY A 50 -5.53 12.67 -0.98
CA GLY A 50 -5.32 13.86 -1.79
C GLY A 50 -4.16 13.71 -2.76
N PHE A 51 -4.06 14.64 -3.70
CA PHE A 51 -3.00 14.66 -4.69
C PHE A 51 -1.59 14.74 -4.06
N CYS A 52 -1.47 15.44 -2.93
CA CYS A 52 -0.19 15.54 -2.22
C CYS A 52 0.25 14.23 -1.56
N ASP A 53 -0.65 13.27 -1.38
CA ASP A 53 -0.33 11.94 -0.83
C ASP A 53 0.19 10.97 -1.90
N THR A 54 0.08 11.35 -3.19
CA THR A 54 0.46 10.51 -4.34
C THR A 54 1.89 9.95 -4.27
N PRO A 55 2.91 10.69 -3.85
CA PRO A 55 4.27 10.12 -3.79
C PRO A 55 4.37 8.88 -2.88
N VAL A 56 3.71 8.90 -1.72
CA VAL A 56 3.69 7.77 -0.78
C VAL A 56 2.79 6.65 -1.31
N ALA A 57 1.67 6.99 -1.95
CA ALA A 57 0.78 6.02 -2.57
C ALA A 57 1.45 5.30 -3.75
N GLU A 58 2.20 6.02 -4.60
CA GLU A 58 2.97 5.40 -5.69
C GLU A 58 4.14 4.55 -5.17
N GLU A 59 4.81 4.96 -4.08
CA GLU A 59 5.78 4.07 -3.43
C GLU A 59 5.12 2.75 -3.03
N ALA A 60 3.94 2.79 -2.41
CA ALA A 60 3.22 1.59 -2.02
C ALA A 60 2.79 0.76 -3.25
N ALA A 61 2.24 1.40 -4.27
CA ALA A 61 1.76 0.74 -5.47
C ALA A 61 2.89 0.04 -6.23
N LEU A 62 3.96 0.76 -6.55
CA LEU A 62 5.10 0.21 -7.30
C LEU A 62 5.83 -0.88 -6.51
N CYS A 63 6.03 -0.69 -5.20
CA CYS A 63 6.64 -1.74 -4.38
C CYS A 63 5.81 -3.01 -4.38
N ALA A 64 4.49 -2.91 -4.21
CA ALA A 64 3.62 -4.08 -4.24
C ALA A 64 3.56 -4.74 -5.63
N GLU A 65 3.61 -3.95 -6.71
CA GLU A 65 3.67 -4.45 -8.09
C GLU A 65 4.97 -5.23 -8.34
N VAL A 66 6.12 -4.68 -7.96
CA VAL A 66 7.42 -5.36 -8.08
C VAL A 66 7.48 -6.64 -7.24
N MET A 67 6.72 -6.71 -6.14
CA MET A 67 6.56 -7.90 -5.31
C MET A 67 5.56 -8.93 -5.88
N GLY A 68 5.00 -8.70 -7.07
CA GLY A 68 4.15 -9.64 -7.80
C GLY A 68 2.67 -9.54 -7.45
N ASN A 69 2.16 -8.36 -7.12
CA ASN A 69 0.72 -8.13 -6.94
C ASN A 69 0.11 -7.41 -8.14
N ARG A 70 -1.18 -7.65 -8.38
CA ARG A 70 -2.00 -6.77 -9.21
C ARG A 70 -2.38 -5.55 -8.40
N ILE A 71 -2.24 -4.37 -8.98
CA ILE A 71 -2.49 -3.10 -8.29
C ILE A 71 -3.65 -2.37 -8.94
N GLU A 72 -4.52 -1.81 -8.11
CA GLU A 72 -5.56 -0.88 -8.51
C GLU A 72 -5.34 0.45 -7.77
N ARG A 73 -5.24 1.55 -8.51
CA ARG A 73 -4.94 2.89 -7.99
C ARG A 73 -6.19 3.74 -7.94
N MET A 74 -6.52 4.30 -6.78
CA MET A 74 -7.71 5.14 -6.52
C MET A 74 -7.26 6.39 -5.80
N TYR A 75 -6.94 7.44 -6.56
CA TYR A 75 -6.35 8.66 -6.02
C TYR A 75 -7.34 9.81 -6.00
N ASP A 76 -7.07 10.81 -5.14
CA ASP A 76 -7.91 11.98 -4.91
C ASP A 76 -9.35 11.62 -4.45
N VAL A 77 -9.46 10.67 -3.54
CA VAL A 77 -10.74 10.18 -3.00
C VAL A 77 -10.92 10.48 -1.51
N GLY A 78 -10.35 11.61 -1.05
CA GLY A 78 -10.40 12.05 0.34
C GLY A 78 -11.80 12.31 0.87
N VAL A 79 -11.92 12.35 2.20
CA VAL A 79 -13.21 12.48 2.94
C VAL A 79 -13.94 13.79 2.69
N ALA A 80 -13.26 14.81 2.20
CA ALA A 80 -13.88 16.06 1.78
C ALA A 80 -14.90 15.90 0.62
N GLY A 81 -14.87 14.75 -0.06
CA GLY A 81 -15.83 14.38 -1.08
C GLY A 81 -16.15 12.90 -1.03
N LEU A 82 -16.92 12.45 -0.02
CA LEU A 82 -17.24 11.03 0.22
C LEU A 82 -17.81 10.31 -1.00
N HIS A 83 -18.53 11.01 -1.88
CA HIS A 83 -19.05 10.44 -3.12
C HIS A 83 -17.96 9.86 -4.02
N ARG A 84 -16.73 10.39 -3.96
CA ARG A 84 -15.59 9.91 -4.75
C ARG A 84 -15.15 8.52 -4.29
N ILE A 85 -14.93 8.31 -3.01
CA ILE A 85 -14.57 7.00 -2.48
C ILE A 85 -15.72 6.00 -2.57
N MET A 86 -16.97 6.46 -2.39
CA MET A 86 -18.16 5.62 -2.53
C MET A 86 -18.34 5.05 -3.94
N ALA A 87 -17.90 5.78 -4.97
CA ALA A 87 -17.92 5.28 -6.35
C ALA A 87 -17.01 4.05 -6.57
N TRP A 88 -16.02 3.81 -5.71
CA TRP A 88 -15.09 2.69 -5.77
C TRP A 88 -15.46 1.52 -4.83
N ARG A 89 -16.63 1.57 -4.19
CA ARG A 89 -17.00 0.60 -3.16
C ARG A 89 -16.88 -0.86 -3.62
N ASP A 90 -17.37 -1.18 -4.80
CA ASP A 90 -17.39 -2.57 -5.30
C ASP A 90 -15.96 -3.08 -5.59
N GLN A 91 -15.10 -2.23 -6.14
CA GLN A 91 -13.70 -2.55 -6.38
C GLN A 91 -12.90 -2.70 -5.08
N LEU A 92 -13.18 -1.85 -4.09
CA LEU A 92 -12.58 -1.95 -2.75
C LEU A 92 -12.97 -3.26 -2.06
N GLU A 93 -14.24 -3.66 -2.14
CA GLU A 93 -14.71 -4.92 -1.57
C GLU A 93 -14.18 -6.14 -2.33
N ALA A 94 -13.93 -6.03 -3.64
CA ALA A 94 -13.33 -7.09 -4.45
C ALA A 94 -11.81 -7.24 -4.22
N ALA A 95 -11.14 -6.24 -3.63
CA ALA A 95 -9.71 -6.30 -3.36
C ALA A 95 -9.35 -7.39 -2.32
N GLY A 96 -8.16 -7.94 -2.40
CA GLY A 96 -7.63 -8.83 -1.37
C GLY A 96 -7.15 -8.10 -0.12
N VAL A 97 -6.59 -6.90 -0.32
CA VAL A 97 -6.07 -6.00 0.72
C VAL A 97 -6.21 -4.56 0.22
N VAL A 98 -6.50 -3.63 1.10
CA VAL A 98 -6.57 -2.20 0.78
C VAL A 98 -5.46 -1.44 1.54
N ILE A 99 -4.66 -0.68 0.83
CA ILE A 99 -3.70 0.28 1.39
C ILE A 99 -4.34 1.67 1.29
N VAL A 100 -4.43 2.39 2.39
CA VAL A 100 -5.04 3.75 2.42
C VAL A 100 -4.01 4.75 2.92
N VAL A 101 -3.67 5.70 2.06
CA VAL A 101 -2.65 6.73 2.29
C VAL A 101 -3.35 8.08 2.52
N ALA A 102 -3.09 8.70 3.66
CA ALA A 102 -3.72 9.97 4.02
C ALA A 102 -2.85 10.81 4.96
N GLY A 103 -2.76 12.10 4.67
CA GLY A 103 -2.23 13.12 5.56
C GLY A 103 -3.32 13.84 6.35
N MET A 104 -3.08 15.10 6.69
CA MET A 104 -3.99 15.99 7.43
C MET A 104 -4.48 15.35 8.74
N GLU A 105 -5.78 15.05 8.86
CA GLU A 105 -6.41 14.43 10.02
C GLU A 105 -6.43 12.89 9.96
N GLY A 106 -6.08 12.28 8.82
CA GLY A 106 -6.00 10.82 8.66
C GLY A 106 -7.33 10.08 8.75
N ALA A 107 -8.45 10.69 8.37
CA ALA A 107 -9.78 10.11 8.55
C ALA A 107 -10.14 9.02 7.51
N LEU A 108 -9.55 9.06 6.31
CA LEU A 108 -9.93 8.17 5.21
C LEU A 108 -9.79 6.66 5.55
N PRO A 109 -8.76 6.18 6.25
CA PRO A 109 -8.67 4.77 6.62
C PRO A 109 -9.83 4.27 7.49
N SER A 110 -10.35 5.10 8.40
CA SER A 110 -11.53 4.75 9.19
C SER A 110 -12.79 4.65 8.34
N VAL A 111 -12.95 5.53 7.36
CA VAL A 111 -14.08 5.48 6.41
C VAL A 111 -13.98 4.21 5.57
N VAL A 112 -12.83 3.93 4.97
CA VAL A 112 -12.64 2.73 4.15
C VAL A 112 -12.80 1.46 4.99
N GLY A 113 -12.24 1.41 6.21
CA GLY A 113 -12.38 0.28 7.11
C GLY A 113 -13.83 0.00 7.53
N GLY A 114 -14.70 1.02 7.53
CA GLY A 114 -16.14 0.85 7.73
C GLY A 114 -16.91 0.46 6.46
N LEU A 115 -16.32 0.60 5.28
CA LEU A 115 -16.96 0.28 4.00
C LEU A 115 -16.68 -1.13 3.50
N VAL A 116 -15.57 -1.75 3.92
CA VAL A 116 -15.10 -3.02 3.38
C VAL A 116 -14.88 -4.06 4.47
N SER A 117 -14.99 -5.34 4.10
CA SER A 117 -14.65 -6.49 4.95
C SER A 117 -13.19 -6.93 4.79
N ARG A 118 -12.38 -6.15 4.06
CA ARG A 118 -11.00 -6.49 3.71
C ARG A 118 -10.01 -5.89 4.71
N PRO A 119 -8.83 -6.51 4.90
CA PRO A 119 -7.76 -5.89 5.67
C PRO A 119 -7.39 -4.52 5.12
N VAL A 120 -7.31 -3.52 5.98
CA VAL A 120 -6.93 -2.15 5.63
C VAL A 120 -5.59 -1.82 6.27
N ILE A 121 -4.62 -1.42 5.46
CA ILE A 121 -3.31 -0.95 5.91
C ILE A 121 -3.27 0.56 5.73
N ALA A 122 -3.29 1.28 6.83
CA ALA A 122 -3.27 2.73 6.87
C ALA A 122 -1.83 3.26 6.87
N VAL A 123 -1.57 4.21 5.97
CA VAL A 123 -0.28 4.89 5.84
C VAL A 123 -0.50 6.38 6.14
N PRO A 124 -0.12 6.85 7.31
CA PRO A 124 -0.10 8.28 7.58
C PRO A 124 0.98 8.96 6.76
N THR A 125 0.72 10.14 6.23
CA THR A 125 1.72 10.94 5.53
C THR A 125 2.11 12.18 6.32
N SER A 126 3.32 12.70 6.06
CA SER A 126 3.78 13.97 6.59
C SER A 126 3.11 15.17 5.92
N VAL A 127 2.22 14.94 4.95
CA VAL A 127 1.45 15.96 4.25
C VAL A 127 0.48 16.63 5.20
N GLY A 128 0.61 17.94 5.32
CA GLY A 128 -0.25 18.73 6.17
C GLY A 128 0.40 20.04 6.61
N TYR A 129 -0.30 20.77 7.47
CA TYR A 129 0.15 22.04 8.04
C TYR A 129 -0.35 22.21 9.47
N GLY A 130 0.17 23.22 10.19
CA GLY A 130 -0.29 23.53 11.54
C GLY A 130 -0.17 22.34 12.50
N THR A 131 -1.28 21.88 13.03
CA THR A 131 -1.35 20.80 14.02
C THR A 131 -1.18 19.40 13.45
N SER A 132 -0.82 19.25 12.16
CA SER A 132 -0.50 17.94 11.59
C SER A 132 0.81 17.37 12.14
N PHE A 133 1.71 18.23 12.65
CA PHE A 133 3.00 17.86 13.25
C PHE A 133 3.77 16.83 12.38
N ALA A 134 3.92 17.15 11.08
CA ALA A 134 4.64 16.28 10.12
C ALA A 134 4.18 14.82 10.13
N GLY A 135 2.87 14.60 10.25
CA GLY A 135 2.26 13.27 10.18
C GLY A 135 1.92 12.62 11.52
N ILE A 136 2.26 13.24 12.64
CA ILE A 136 1.90 12.70 13.97
C ILE A 136 0.37 12.68 14.17
N THR A 137 -0.32 13.74 13.74
CA THR A 137 -1.79 13.79 13.87
C THR A 137 -2.48 12.67 13.09
N PRO A 138 -2.23 12.47 11.77
CA PRO A 138 -2.83 11.32 11.09
C PRO A 138 -2.39 9.98 11.66
N LEU A 139 -1.13 9.82 12.13
CA LEU A 139 -0.67 8.59 12.77
C LEU A 139 -1.52 8.27 14.03
N LEU A 140 -1.69 9.23 14.92
CA LEU A 140 -2.47 9.04 16.14
C LEU A 140 -3.95 8.81 15.85
N SER A 141 -4.51 9.51 14.87
CA SER A 141 -5.89 9.32 14.41
C SER A 141 -6.11 7.89 13.87
N MET A 142 -5.21 7.39 13.02
CA MET A 142 -5.29 6.05 12.46
C MET A 142 -5.11 4.96 13.54
N LEU A 143 -4.17 5.14 14.49
CA LEU A 143 -3.97 4.22 15.61
C LEU A 143 -5.18 4.16 16.54
N ASN A 144 -5.95 5.25 16.63
CA ASN A 144 -7.15 5.36 17.45
C ASN A 144 -8.44 5.12 16.65
N SER A 145 -8.35 4.52 15.47
CA SER A 145 -9.52 4.21 14.65
C SER A 145 -10.43 3.20 15.35
N CYS A 146 -11.76 3.46 15.34
CA CYS A 146 -12.75 2.50 15.81
C CYS A 146 -13.13 1.44 14.77
N ALA A 147 -12.66 1.57 13.52
CA ALA A 147 -12.93 0.58 12.48
C ALA A 147 -12.04 -0.65 12.71
N PRO A 148 -12.60 -1.85 12.96
CA PRO A 148 -11.81 -3.06 13.15
C PRO A 148 -11.14 -3.48 11.84
N GLY A 149 -9.94 -4.08 11.93
CA GLY A 149 -9.19 -4.53 10.75
C GLY A 149 -8.29 -3.45 10.11
N VAL A 150 -8.27 -2.23 10.67
CA VAL A 150 -7.29 -1.20 10.29
C VAL A 150 -6.00 -1.43 11.06
N VAL A 151 -4.91 -1.64 10.33
CA VAL A 151 -3.54 -1.69 10.87
C VAL A 151 -2.75 -0.52 10.35
N VAL A 152 -1.80 -0.01 11.11
CA VAL A 152 -1.10 1.24 10.78
C VAL A 152 0.39 0.97 10.62
N VAL A 153 0.99 1.53 9.59
CA VAL A 153 2.45 1.58 9.42
C VAL A 153 2.99 2.94 9.81
N ASN A 154 4.31 3.12 9.79
CA ASN A 154 4.93 4.40 10.13
C ASN A 154 4.60 5.48 9.09
N ILE A 155 4.84 6.75 9.45
CA ILE A 155 4.66 7.93 8.59
C ILE A 155 5.50 7.77 7.32
N ASP A 156 4.90 8.11 6.16
CA ASP A 156 5.50 8.04 4.82
C ASP A 156 6.09 6.67 4.46
N ASN A 157 5.57 5.59 5.06
CA ASN A 157 6.10 4.24 4.83
C ASN A 157 5.25 3.43 3.85
N GLY A 158 5.16 3.88 2.60
CA GLY A 158 4.49 3.16 1.51
C GLY A 158 5.08 1.77 1.29
N PHE A 159 6.40 1.63 1.36
CA PHE A 159 7.09 0.35 1.26
C PHE A 159 6.64 -0.66 2.33
N GLY A 160 6.57 -0.23 3.60
CA GLY A 160 6.12 -1.10 4.69
C GLY A 160 4.70 -1.59 4.49
N ALA A 161 3.80 -0.72 4.01
CA ALA A 161 2.44 -1.09 3.65
C ALA A 161 2.39 -2.09 2.48
N ALA A 162 3.17 -1.84 1.42
CA ALA A 162 3.27 -2.75 0.28
C ALA A 162 3.77 -4.13 0.68
N PHE A 163 4.78 -4.19 1.56
CA PHE A 163 5.35 -5.45 2.03
C PHE A 163 4.34 -6.24 2.89
N ALA A 164 3.64 -5.56 3.81
CA ALA A 164 2.59 -6.17 4.62
C ALA A 164 1.43 -6.66 3.75
N ALA A 165 0.94 -5.83 2.81
CA ALA A 165 -0.10 -6.20 1.86
C ALA A 165 0.29 -7.42 1.02
N THR A 166 1.54 -7.47 0.54
CA THR A 166 2.05 -8.61 -0.23
C THR A 166 2.03 -9.90 0.57
N ARG A 167 2.39 -9.85 1.85
CA ARG A 167 2.34 -11.04 2.73
C ARG A 167 0.92 -11.53 2.97
N ILE A 168 -0.02 -10.61 3.17
CA ILE A 168 -1.45 -10.93 3.35
C ILE A 168 -2.04 -11.50 2.05
N ASN A 169 -1.69 -10.91 0.90
CA ASN A 169 -2.23 -11.28 -0.41
C ASN A 169 -1.52 -12.48 -1.06
N ARG A 170 -0.49 -13.04 -0.44
CA ARG A 170 0.31 -14.13 -1.02
C ARG A 170 -0.52 -15.43 -1.13
N ARG A 171 -0.33 -16.12 -2.25
CA ARG A 171 -0.75 -17.53 -2.34
C ARG A 171 0.25 -18.38 -1.58
N ASP A 172 -0.24 -19.23 -0.68
CA ASP A 172 0.60 -20.30 -0.16
C ASP A 172 0.93 -21.25 -1.30
N PRO A 173 2.16 -21.78 -1.38
CA PRO A 173 2.43 -22.88 -2.30
C PRO A 173 1.45 -24.01 -1.99
N ALA A 174 0.91 -24.65 -3.04
CA ALA A 174 0.10 -25.84 -2.83
C ALA A 174 0.92 -26.84 -1.99
N PRO A 175 0.32 -27.52 -1.00
CA PRO A 175 1.01 -28.57 -0.27
C PRO A 175 1.53 -29.59 -1.30
N PRO A 176 2.72 -30.17 -1.07
CA PRO A 176 3.26 -31.18 -1.98
C PRO A 176 2.20 -32.27 -2.17
N ALA A 177 1.91 -32.60 -3.42
CA ALA A 177 0.97 -33.67 -3.74
C ALA A 177 1.51 -34.99 -3.13
N GLY A 178 0.86 -35.49 -2.06
CA GLY A 178 1.16 -36.80 -1.51
C GLY A 178 1.40 -36.93 0.00
N GLU A 179 1.26 -35.85 0.79
CA GLU A 179 1.19 -36.04 2.25
C GLU A 179 -0.29 -36.05 2.69
N ASP A 180 -0.87 -37.27 2.69
CA ASP A 180 -2.06 -37.54 3.49
C ASP A 180 -1.70 -37.25 4.95
N VAL A 181 -2.22 -36.16 5.49
CA VAL A 181 -2.21 -35.90 6.93
C VAL A 181 -3.13 -36.95 7.55
N THR A 182 -2.59 -38.13 7.83
CA THR A 182 -3.26 -39.05 8.74
C THR A 182 -3.34 -38.35 10.09
N GLU A 183 -4.53 -37.91 10.41
CA GLU A 183 -4.95 -37.36 11.69
C GLU A 183 -4.59 -38.37 12.80
N THR A 184 -3.43 -38.23 13.42
CA THR A 184 -3.16 -38.90 14.70
C THR A 184 -3.69 -37.97 15.78
N ALA A 185 -4.96 -38.11 16.08
CA ALA A 185 -5.52 -37.59 17.32
C ALA A 185 -5.01 -38.44 18.50
N PRO A 186 -4.62 -37.81 19.62
CA PRO A 186 -4.32 -38.49 20.86
C PRO A 186 -5.55 -39.06 21.58
#